data_cb766f8aa62b17e79b61d7b499bda58e
#
_entry.id   cb766f8aa62b17e79b61d7b499bda58e
#
_cell.length_a   1.000
_cell.length_b   1.000
_cell.length_c   1.000
_cell.angle_alpha   90.00
_cell.angle_beta   90.00
_cell.angle_gamma   90.00
#
_symmetry.space_group_name_H-M   'P 1'
#
loop_
_entity.id
_entity.type
_entity.pdbx_description
1 polymer ?
#
loop_
_entity_poly.entity_id
_entity_poly.type
_entity_poly.pdbx_seq_one_letter_code
_entity_poly.pdbx_strand_id
1 'polypeptide(L)'
;IFPMETLLWDEHESPYDYFIGFLKENALTKGKLALDESSSYSIVSNLEERYPAAQMCDAKVITAECRMHKSNAELALIQTAMDMTMAVHRATGAMLQEGVTASEVRAFIDEAHRKVGASGSFFCIVLFGQGTSYPHGVSHEQKLEKNDWVLIDTGCKLHGYHSDIT
;
A
#
# COMPACT_ATOMS: atom_id res chain seq x y z
N ILE A 1 -16.36 4.93 12.88
CA ILE A 1 -16.48 3.46 13.06
C ILE A 1 -17.96 3.16 12.89
N PHE A 2 -18.32 2.40 11.87
CA PHE A 2 -19.68 1.92 11.70
C PHE A 2 -19.93 0.81 12.74
N PRO A 3 -21.06 0.83 13.46
CA PRO A 3 -21.42 -0.28 14.30
C PRO A 3 -21.65 -1.52 13.41
N MET A 4 -20.82 -2.52 13.58
CA MET A 4 -20.94 -3.80 12.88
C MET A 4 -21.08 -4.91 13.92
N GLU A 5 -21.97 -5.84 13.65
CA GLU A 5 -22.01 -7.08 14.38
C GLU A 5 -20.75 -7.91 14.07
N THR A 6 -20.07 -8.36 15.10
CA THR A 6 -18.83 -9.13 14.96
C THR A 6 -19.08 -10.55 15.45
N LEU A 7 -18.84 -11.52 14.58
CA LEU A 7 -18.83 -12.94 14.96
C LEU A 7 -17.41 -13.31 15.41
N LEU A 8 -17.28 -13.79 16.64
CA LEU A 8 -16.03 -14.26 17.20
C LEU A 8 -16.01 -15.78 17.14
N TRP A 9 -14.83 -16.35 16.99
CA TRP A 9 -14.59 -17.80 17.04
C TRP A 9 -13.37 -18.10 17.92
N ASP A 10 -13.35 -19.27 18.54
CA ASP A 10 -12.22 -19.78 19.31
C ASP A 10 -11.24 -20.55 18.40
N GLU A 11 -10.00 -20.77 18.86
CA GLU A 11 -8.93 -21.42 18.07
C GLU A 11 -9.28 -22.83 17.55
N HIS A 12 -10.18 -23.53 18.23
CA HIS A 12 -10.66 -24.86 17.83
C HIS A 12 -11.84 -24.83 16.84
N GLU A 13 -12.36 -23.66 16.53
CA GLU A 13 -13.49 -23.44 15.64
C GLU A 13 -13.02 -22.97 14.25
N SER A 14 -13.89 -23.11 13.25
CA SER A 14 -13.60 -22.69 11.89
C SER A 14 -14.32 -21.37 11.55
N PRO A 15 -13.61 -20.28 11.25
CA PRO A 15 -14.24 -19.04 10.78
C PRO A 15 -15.03 -19.23 9.47
N TYR A 16 -14.65 -20.22 8.68
CA TYR A 16 -15.35 -20.54 7.43
C TYR A 16 -16.72 -21.16 7.69
N ASP A 17 -16.86 -22.00 8.73
CA ASP A 17 -18.14 -22.59 9.09
C ASP A 17 -19.11 -21.52 9.63
N TYR A 18 -18.62 -20.57 10.41
CA TYR A 18 -19.38 -19.39 10.83
C TYR A 18 -19.84 -18.55 9.64
N PHE A 19 -18.94 -18.26 8.70
CA PHE A 19 -19.26 -17.50 7.50
C PHE A 19 -20.33 -18.21 6.63
N ILE A 20 -20.19 -19.52 6.44
CA ILE A 20 -21.17 -20.32 5.69
C ILE A 20 -22.52 -20.38 6.43
N GLY A 21 -22.51 -20.48 7.76
CA GLY A 21 -23.68 -20.39 8.61
C GLY A 21 -24.41 -19.06 8.39
N PHE A 22 -23.68 -17.95 8.46
CA PHE A 22 -24.21 -16.62 8.19
C PHE A 22 -24.88 -16.51 6.79
N LEU A 23 -24.22 -17.03 5.75
CA LEU A 23 -24.80 -17.03 4.40
C LEU A 23 -26.13 -17.80 4.33
N LYS A 24 -26.22 -18.92 5.04
CA LYS A 24 -27.45 -19.77 5.08
C LYS A 24 -28.57 -19.06 5.83
N GLU A 25 -28.30 -18.52 7.01
CA GLU A 25 -29.26 -17.83 7.87
C GLU A 25 -29.86 -16.58 7.19
N ASN A 26 -29.05 -15.90 6.38
CA ASN A 26 -29.49 -14.70 5.65
C ASN A 26 -30.00 -14.99 4.23
N ALA A 27 -30.21 -16.24 3.87
CA ALA A 27 -30.65 -16.68 2.54
C ALA A 27 -29.76 -16.22 1.37
N LEU A 28 -28.44 -16.03 1.65
CA LEU A 28 -27.43 -15.57 0.68
C LEU A 28 -26.73 -16.73 -0.04
N THR A 29 -27.32 -17.92 -0.03
CA THR A 29 -26.75 -19.13 -0.63
C THR A 29 -27.01 -19.26 -2.13
N LYS A 30 -27.82 -18.35 -2.71
CA LYS A 30 -28.10 -18.32 -4.15
C LYS A 30 -27.32 -17.17 -4.78
N GLY A 31 -26.51 -17.48 -5.77
CA GLY A 31 -25.73 -16.47 -6.48
C GLY A 31 -24.23 -16.75 -6.46
N LYS A 32 -23.45 -15.71 -6.76
CA LYS A 32 -22.00 -15.78 -6.82
C LYS A 32 -21.39 -15.19 -5.54
N LEU A 33 -20.36 -15.85 -5.03
CA LEU A 33 -19.52 -15.33 -3.95
C LEU A 33 -18.31 -14.64 -4.60
N ALA A 34 -18.31 -13.32 -4.58
CA ALA A 34 -17.20 -12.53 -5.12
C ALA A 34 -16.11 -12.35 -4.06
N LEU A 35 -14.89 -12.70 -4.40
CA LEU A 35 -13.71 -12.58 -3.55
C LEU A 35 -12.75 -11.51 -4.11
N ASP A 36 -12.13 -10.75 -3.24
CA ASP A 36 -11.10 -9.76 -3.62
C ASP A 36 -9.86 -10.47 -4.17
N GLU A 37 -9.20 -9.85 -5.15
CA GLU A 37 -8.00 -10.39 -5.80
C GLU A 37 -6.81 -10.61 -4.83
N SER A 38 -6.81 -9.92 -3.67
CA SER A 38 -5.81 -10.10 -2.61
C SER A 38 -6.13 -11.24 -1.65
N SER A 39 -7.28 -11.93 -1.82
CA SER A 39 -7.65 -13.05 -0.96
C SER A 39 -6.63 -14.18 -1.09
N SER A 40 -6.13 -14.67 0.05
CA SER A 40 -5.16 -15.76 0.02
C SER A 40 -5.79 -17.04 -0.54
N TYR A 41 -4.97 -17.86 -1.23
CA TYR A 41 -5.41 -19.17 -1.72
C TYR A 41 -5.99 -20.04 -0.60
N SER A 42 -5.49 -19.91 0.63
CA SER A 42 -6.03 -20.63 1.79
C SER A 42 -7.49 -20.29 2.06
N ILE A 43 -7.88 -19.00 1.91
CA ILE A 43 -9.29 -18.60 2.07
C ILE A 43 -10.13 -19.23 0.98
N VAL A 44 -9.69 -19.11 -0.27
CA VAL A 44 -10.42 -19.67 -1.42
C VAL A 44 -10.62 -21.17 -1.29
N SER A 45 -9.54 -21.93 -1.04
CA SER A 45 -9.59 -23.39 -0.95
C SER A 45 -10.45 -23.88 0.21
N ASN A 46 -10.40 -23.22 1.38
CA ASN A 46 -11.27 -23.57 2.50
C ASN A 46 -12.75 -23.32 2.20
N LEU A 47 -13.06 -22.24 1.50
CA LEU A 47 -14.44 -21.96 1.09
C LEU A 47 -14.93 -22.96 0.02
N GLU A 48 -14.10 -23.31 -0.97
CA GLU A 48 -14.43 -24.31 -1.99
C GLU A 48 -14.69 -25.68 -1.39
N GLU A 49 -13.84 -26.12 -0.45
CA GLU A 49 -13.98 -27.40 0.24
C GLU A 49 -15.27 -27.48 1.06
N ARG A 50 -15.58 -26.43 1.84
CA ARG A 50 -16.68 -26.41 2.80
C ARG A 50 -18.02 -26.01 2.16
N TYR A 51 -17.96 -25.30 1.05
CA TYR A 51 -19.16 -24.83 0.34
C TYR A 51 -19.03 -25.03 -1.19
N PRO A 52 -18.97 -26.30 -1.63
CA PRO A 52 -18.78 -26.63 -3.06
C PRO A 52 -19.92 -26.17 -3.96
N ALA A 53 -21.07 -25.81 -3.41
CA ALA A 53 -22.19 -25.24 -4.17
C ALA A 53 -22.02 -23.75 -4.48
N ALA A 54 -21.04 -23.07 -3.88
CA ALA A 54 -20.77 -21.66 -4.13
C ALA A 54 -20.15 -21.47 -5.51
N GLN A 55 -20.69 -20.55 -6.28
CA GLN A 55 -20.05 -20.06 -7.51
C GLN A 55 -19.13 -18.89 -7.14
N MET A 56 -17.84 -19.16 -7.02
CA MET A 56 -16.86 -18.12 -6.73
C MET A 56 -16.54 -17.31 -7.99
N CYS A 57 -16.31 -16.02 -7.82
CA CYS A 57 -15.88 -15.12 -8.88
C CYS A 57 -14.99 -14.01 -8.33
N ASP A 58 -14.32 -13.30 -9.23
CA ASP A 58 -13.47 -12.15 -8.90
C ASP A 58 -14.33 -10.92 -8.57
N ALA A 59 -14.09 -10.30 -7.41
CA ALA A 59 -14.73 -9.06 -6.98
C ALA A 59 -14.09 -7.81 -7.61
N LYS A 60 -12.98 -7.94 -8.34
CA LYS A 60 -12.17 -6.83 -8.88
C LYS A 60 -13.01 -5.77 -9.59
N VAL A 61 -14.00 -6.16 -10.40
CA VAL A 61 -14.84 -5.20 -11.12
C VAL A 61 -15.56 -4.26 -10.15
N ILE A 62 -16.05 -4.78 -9.03
CA ILE A 62 -16.76 -3.99 -8.01
C ILE A 62 -15.77 -3.19 -7.17
N THR A 63 -14.75 -3.84 -6.65
CA THR A 63 -13.76 -3.22 -5.74
C THR A 63 -12.95 -2.13 -6.45
N ALA A 64 -12.55 -2.37 -7.71
CA ALA A 64 -11.82 -1.39 -8.51
C ALA A 64 -12.66 -0.14 -8.79
N GLU A 65 -13.93 -0.29 -9.15
CA GLU A 65 -14.82 0.83 -9.41
C GLU A 65 -15.06 1.67 -8.13
N CYS A 66 -15.32 1.01 -7.00
CA CYS A 66 -15.49 1.69 -5.71
C CYS A 66 -14.22 2.45 -5.28
N ARG A 67 -13.02 1.92 -5.57
CA ARG A 67 -11.73 2.52 -5.19
C ARG A 67 -11.23 3.56 -6.20
N MET A 68 -11.65 3.47 -7.46
CA MET A 68 -11.25 4.40 -8.52
C MET A 68 -11.76 5.82 -8.24
N HIS A 69 -12.97 5.94 -7.71
CA HIS A 69 -13.61 7.22 -7.39
C HIS A 69 -13.42 7.54 -5.90
N LYS A 70 -12.60 8.53 -5.61
CA LYS A 70 -12.31 8.99 -4.25
C LYS A 70 -13.32 10.04 -3.81
N SER A 71 -13.76 9.97 -2.57
CA SER A 71 -14.53 11.02 -1.92
C SER A 71 -13.65 12.25 -1.62
N ASN A 72 -14.26 13.38 -1.29
CA ASN A 72 -13.53 14.59 -0.90
C ASN A 72 -12.63 14.39 0.33
N ALA A 73 -13.06 13.56 1.29
CA ALA A 73 -12.24 13.22 2.46
C ALA A 73 -11.01 12.40 2.08
N GLU A 74 -11.14 11.43 1.18
CA GLU A 74 -10.03 10.63 0.66
C GLU A 74 -9.05 11.49 -0.15
N LEU A 75 -9.56 12.38 -0.99
CA LEU A 75 -8.73 13.34 -1.73
C LEU A 75 -7.94 14.26 -0.80
N ALA A 76 -8.54 14.72 0.31
CA ALA A 76 -7.84 15.54 1.30
C ALA A 76 -6.71 14.76 2.00
N LEU A 77 -6.90 13.47 2.29
CA LEU A 77 -5.84 12.61 2.86
C LEU A 77 -4.70 12.39 1.86
N ILE A 78 -5.02 12.12 0.60
CA ILE A 78 -4.02 11.97 -0.46
C ILE A 78 -3.24 13.26 -0.63
N GLN A 79 -3.93 14.41 -0.70
CA GLN A 79 -3.28 15.72 -0.83
C GLN A 79 -2.34 15.99 0.35
N THR A 80 -2.78 15.70 1.58
CA THR A 80 -1.94 15.86 2.77
C THR A 80 -0.68 14.99 2.67
N ALA A 81 -0.81 13.72 2.28
CA ALA A 81 0.33 12.84 2.09
C ALA A 81 1.29 13.37 1.00
N MET A 82 0.76 13.89 -0.12
CA MET A 82 1.54 14.53 -1.18
C MET A 82 2.30 15.77 -0.66
N ASP A 83 1.65 16.64 0.10
CA ASP A 83 2.25 17.84 0.68
C ASP A 83 3.39 17.49 1.66
N MET A 84 3.20 16.42 2.47
CA MET A 84 4.25 15.89 3.36
C MET A 84 5.46 15.44 2.55
N THR A 85 5.28 14.64 1.51
CA THR A 85 6.38 14.16 0.66
C THR A 85 7.05 15.31 -0.11
N MET A 86 6.29 16.30 -0.58
CA MET A 86 6.85 17.50 -1.19
C MET A 86 7.73 18.31 -0.22
N ALA A 87 7.34 18.39 1.06
CA ALA A 87 8.20 19.03 2.07
C ALA A 87 9.49 18.25 2.28
N VAL A 88 9.43 16.91 2.29
CA VAL A 88 10.59 16.03 2.38
C VAL A 88 11.51 16.19 1.17
N HIS A 89 10.98 16.23 -0.06
CA HIS A 89 11.79 16.48 -1.26
C HIS A 89 12.55 17.81 -1.18
N ARG A 90 11.90 18.89 -0.77
CA ARG A 90 12.56 20.20 -0.59
C ARG A 90 13.67 20.15 0.44
N ALA A 91 13.46 19.46 1.57
CA ALA A 91 14.48 19.29 2.60
C ALA A 91 15.65 18.43 2.10
N THR A 92 15.35 17.36 1.34
CA THR A 92 16.38 16.49 0.75
C THR A 92 17.26 17.24 -0.23
N GLY A 93 16.70 18.13 -1.06
CA GLY A 93 17.48 18.94 -1.99
C GLY A 93 18.57 19.77 -1.28
N ALA A 94 18.32 20.23 -0.04
CA ALA A 94 19.27 21.02 0.72
C ALA A 94 20.45 20.20 1.32
N MET A 95 20.31 18.88 1.41
CA MET A 95 21.37 17.99 1.93
C MET A 95 22.26 17.39 0.83
N LEU A 96 21.84 17.50 -0.44
CA LEU A 96 22.61 16.93 -1.54
C LEU A 96 23.92 17.69 -1.74
N GLN A 97 25.02 16.98 -1.61
CA GLN A 97 26.37 17.48 -1.86
C GLN A 97 27.24 16.37 -2.45
N GLU A 98 28.28 16.75 -3.17
CA GLU A 98 29.25 15.81 -3.74
C GLU A 98 29.77 14.85 -2.65
N GLY A 99 29.77 13.57 -2.95
CA GLY A 99 30.23 12.50 -2.07
C GLY A 99 29.16 11.90 -1.17
N VAL A 100 27.96 12.51 -1.03
CA VAL A 100 26.87 11.89 -0.26
C VAL A 100 26.46 10.56 -0.91
N THR A 101 26.18 9.56 -0.11
CA THR A 101 25.76 8.25 -0.59
C THR A 101 24.25 8.16 -0.77
N ALA A 102 23.81 7.29 -1.65
CA ALA A 102 22.37 7.02 -1.84
C ALA A 102 21.73 6.48 -0.55
N SER A 103 22.45 5.71 0.24
CA SER A 103 22.00 5.21 1.56
C SER A 103 21.79 6.33 2.57
N GLU A 104 22.68 7.31 2.63
CA GLU A 104 22.54 8.47 3.51
C GLU A 104 21.33 9.32 3.13
N VAL A 105 21.09 9.51 1.83
CA VAL A 105 19.91 10.24 1.35
C VAL A 105 18.62 9.47 1.67
N ARG A 106 18.57 8.15 1.47
CA ARG A 106 17.43 7.33 1.86
C ARG A 106 17.13 7.40 3.35
N ALA A 107 18.15 7.31 4.20
CA ALA A 107 17.98 7.42 5.65
C ALA A 107 17.44 8.80 6.06
N PHE A 108 17.95 9.88 5.44
CA PHE A 108 17.43 11.22 5.66
C PHE A 108 15.96 11.35 5.26
N ILE A 109 15.57 10.83 4.09
CA ILE A 109 14.19 10.87 3.59
C ILE A 109 13.24 10.14 4.54
N ASP A 110 13.61 8.95 5.02
CA ASP A 110 12.78 8.17 5.96
C ASP A 110 12.59 8.95 7.28
N GLU A 111 13.64 9.49 7.83
CA GLU A 111 13.57 10.30 9.05
C GLU A 111 12.79 11.62 8.84
N ALA A 112 12.94 12.25 7.68
CA ALA A 112 12.19 13.45 7.34
C ALA A 112 10.69 13.17 7.22
N HIS A 113 10.29 12.04 6.63
CA HIS A 113 8.89 11.60 6.62
C HIS A 113 8.34 11.41 8.04
N ARG A 114 9.13 10.87 8.98
CA ARG A 114 8.73 10.76 10.39
C ARG A 114 8.53 12.15 11.03
N LYS A 115 9.41 13.09 10.73
CA LYS A 115 9.32 14.47 11.27
C LYS A 115 8.11 15.23 10.77
N VAL A 116 7.64 14.98 9.57
CA VAL A 116 6.41 15.59 9.06
C VAL A 116 5.13 14.83 9.48
N GLY A 117 5.23 13.76 10.28
CA GLY A 117 4.11 13.07 10.90
C GLY A 117 3.71 11.74 10.24
N ALA A 118 4.45 11.26 9.24
CA ALA A 118 4.27 9.92 8.69
C ALA A 118 4.97 8.85 9.55
N SER A 119 4.74 7.57 9.26
CA SER A 119 5.44 6.45 9.92
C SER A 119 6.84 6.16 9.35
N GLY A 120 7.30 6.97 8.40
CA GLY A 120 8.49 6.80 7.60
C GLY A 120 8.15 6.78 6.11
N SER A 121 9.13 6.46 5.28
CA SER A 121 8.90 6.26 3.85
C SER A 121 8.17 4.94 3.60
N PHE A 122 7.17 4.96 2.73
CA PHE A 122 6.52 3.74 2.25
C PHE A 122 7.45 2.98 1.29
N PHE A 123 8.14 3.72 0.45
CA PHE A 123 9.24 3.27 -0.41
C PHE A 123 10.20 4.44 -0.63
N CYS A 124 11.44 4.16 -1.04
CA CYS A 124 12.42 5.20 -1.34
C CYS A 124 13.49 4.68 -2.30
N ILE A 125 13.49 5.23 -3.51
CA ILE A 125 14.50 5.00 -4.53
C ILE A 125 15.32 6.28 -4.65
N VAL A 126 16.65 6.16 -4.53
CA VAL A 126 17.60 7.26 -4.72
C VAL A 126 18.69 6.77 -5.64
N LEU A 127 18.85 7.44 -6.78
CA LEU A 127 19.78 7.07 -7.83
C LEU A 127 20.55 8.30 -8.32
N PHE A 128 21.81 8.11 -8.68
CA PHE A 128 22.71 9.13 -9.16
C PHE A 128 23.28 8.80 -10.55
N GLY A 129 23.52 9.82 -11.34
CA GLY A 129 24.19 9.73 -12.64
C GLY A 129 23.57 8.67 -13.55
N GLN A 130 24.37 7.75 -14.07
CA GLN A 130 23.92 6.68 -14.96
C GLN A 130 22.91 5.74 -14.28
N GLY A 131 22.96 5.61 -12.94
CA GLY A 131 22.03 4.79 -12.18
C GLY A 131 20.57 5.20 -12.34
N THR A 132 20.30 6.47 -12.67
CA THR A 132 18.94 6.98 -12.89
C THR A 132 18.20 6.32 -14.07
N SER A 133 18.92 5.63 -14.97
CA SER A 133 18.30 4.84 -16.05
C SER A 133 17.77 3.47 -15.63
N TYR A 134 17.96 3.07 -14.38
CA TYR A 134 17.49 1.77 -13.86
C TYR A 134 16.27 1.97 -12.95
N PRO A 135 15.04 1.72 -13.41
CA PRO A 135 13.81 2.07 -12.68
C PRO A 135 13.68 1.38 -11.32
N HIS A 136 14.31 0.23 -11.12
CA HIS A 136 14.28 -0.51 -9.86
C HIS A 136 15.57 -0.39 -9.04
N GLY A 137 16.46 0.52 -9.43
CA GLY A 137 17.71 0.77 -8.74
C GLY A 137 18.87 -0.09 -9.22
N VAL A 138 20.00 0.11 -8.56
CA VAL A 138 21.26 -0.61 -8.81
C VAL A 138 21.62 -1.44 -7.58
N SER A 139 22.43 -2.49 -7.78
CA SER A 139 22.82 -3.44 -6.72
C SER A 139 24.00 -2.97 -5.86
N HIS A 140 24.62 -1.84 -6.20
CA HIS A 140 25.77 -1.29 -5.50
C HIS A 140 25.45 0.08 -4.88
N GLU A 141 26.20 0.46 -3.87
CA GLU A 141 26.11 1.80 -3.27
C GLU A 141 26.61 2.86 -4.27
N GLN A 142 25.85 3.95 -4.39
CA GLN A 142 26.22 5.09 -5.23
C GLN A 142 26.64 6.27 -4.37
N LYS A 143 27.57 7.07 -4.90
CA LYS A 143 27.95 8.38 -4.38
C LYS A 143 27.65 9.43 -5.41
N LEU A 144 27.09 10.55 -4.95
CA LEU A 144 26.79 11.69 -5.79
C LEU A 144 28.09 12.33 -6.28
N GLU A 145 28.27 12.42 -7.59
CA GLU A 145 29.39 13.09 -8.23
C GLU A 145 28.94 14.46 -8.78
N LYS A 146 29.91 15.29 -9.07
CA LYS A 146 29.66 16.62 -9.63
C LYS A 146 28.94 16.50 -10.99
N ASN A 147 27.87 17.25 -11.16
CA ASN A 147 26.99 17.28 -12.35
C ASN A 147 26.18 15.99 -12.61
N ASP A 148 26.10 15.08 -11.65
CA ASP A 148 25.19 13.95 -11.77
C ASP A 148 23.72 14.38 -11.78
N TRP A 149 22.91 13.67 -12.54
CA TRP A 149 21.48 13.65 -12.36
C TRP A 149 21.14 12.94 -11.04
N VAL A 150 20.17 13.48 -10.33
CA VAL A 150 19.64 12.87 -9.11
C VAL A 150 18.17 12.52 -9.36
N LEU A 151 17.83 11.24 -9.18
CA LEU A 151 16.46 10.76 -9.18
C LEU A 151 16.11 10.34 -7.77
N ILE A 152 15.03 10.89 -7.25
CA ILE A 152 14.46 10.50 -5.96
C ILE A 152 12.99 10.20 -6.20
N ASP A 153 12.62 8.94 -5.97
CA ASP A 153 11.25 8.47 -6.06
C ASP A 153 10.86 7.92 -4.69
N THR A 154 9.92 8.58 -4.04
CA THR A 154 9.54 8.26 -2.66
C THR A 154 8.12 8.66 -2.34
N GLY A 155 7.59 8.06 -1.29
CA GLY A 155 6.29 8.38 -0.76
C GLY A 155 6.11 7.94 0.68
N CYS A 156 5.06 8.45 1.30
CA CYS A 156 4.64 8.06 2.64
C CYS A 156 3.20 7.55 2.66
N LYS A 157 2.80 7.01 3.81
CA LYS A 157 1.45 6.51 4.04
C LYS A 157 0.79 7.32 5.15
N LEU A 158 -0.42 7.83 4.87
CA LEU A 158 -1.25 8.56 5.83
C LEU A 158 -2.65 7.94 5.89
N HIS A 159 -3.03 7.36 7.02
CA HIS A 159 -4.33 6.72 7.23
C HIS A 159 -4.76 5.74 6.10
N GLY A 160 -3.82 5.03 5.54
CA GLY A 160 -4.05 4.06 4.46
C GLY A 160 -3.94 4.62 3.05
N TYR A 161 -3.82 5.95 2.87
CA TYR A 161 -3.57 6.61 1.59
C TYR A 161 -2.09 6.89 1.39
N HIS A 162 -1.64 6.82 0.15
CA HIS A 162 -0.23 6.96 -0.18
C HIS A 162 0.03 8.24 -0.98
N SER A 163 1.22 8.80 -0.77
CA SER A 163 1.86 9.68 -1.74
C SER A 163 2.87 8.89 -2.55
N ASP A 164 3.14 9.37 -3.76
CA ASP A 164 4.09 8.78 -4.70
C ASP A 164 4.57 9.91 -5.61
N ILE A 165 5.84 10.32 -5.44
CA ILE A 165 6.42 11.50 -6.11
C ILE A 165 7.85 11.19 -6.53
N THR A 166 8.11 11.43 -7.79
CA THR A 166 9.45 11.39 -8.39
C THR A 166 9.94 12.79 -8.70
#